data_94a352b7ddcb6382d90bc363238285ae
#
_entry.id   94a352b7ddcb6382d90bc363238285ae
#
_cell.length_a   1.000
_cell.length_b   1.000
_cell.length_c   1.000
_cell.angle_alpha   90.00
_cell.angle_beta   90.00
_cell.angle_gamma   90.00
#
_symmetry.space_group_name_H-M   'P 1'
#
loop_
_entity.id
_entity.type
_entity.pdbx_description
1 polymer ?
#
loop_
_entity_poly.entity_id
_entity_poly.type
_entity_poly.pdbx_seq_one_letter_code
_entity_poly.pdbx_strand_id
1 'polypeptide(L)'
;NNYYNPNWGWLNGKRVNARVRSYHEPITMLNYTFDINDRSQLNVATSVRFGQNGYSALTWYGGPDPRPDYYRYLPSFYNNTYVGAQLYEAWIGNTNNIRHINWDNLYHINQSQEENPTYGAGHRAINMIEERHADQIDWNLYTQFSHIFRDNSKINGGLNLRRNRTEYYSEVKDL
;
A
#
# COMPACT_ATOMS: atom_id res chain seq x y z
N ASN A 1 -14.35 13.02 -11.63
CA ASN A 1 -15.07 11.76 -11.79
C ASN A 1 -14.53 10.73 -10.79
N ASN A 2 -15.37 10.27 -9.86
CA ASN A 2 -14.99 9.33 -8.79
C ASN A 2 -14.59 7.93 -9.30
N TYR A 3 -14.81 7.65 -10.58
CA TYR A 3 -14.49 6.36 -11.21
C TYR A 3 -13.23 6.39 -12.09
N TYR A 4 -12.57 7.55 -12.21
CA TYR A 4 -11.34 7.68 -12.97
C TYR A 4 -10.14 7.18 -12.15
N ASN A 5 -9.37 6.27 -12.71
CA ASN A 5 -8.14 5.75 -12.11
C ASN A 5 -6.93 6.13 -12.99
N PRO A 6 -6.08 7.07 -12.57
CA PRO A 6 -4.89 7.49 -13.31
C PRO A 6 -3.69 6.55 -13.16
N ASN A 7 -3.80 5.49 -12.36
CA ASN A 7 -2.65 4.65 -11.98
C ASN A 7 -2.46 3.43 -12.89
N TRP A 8 -3.13 3.34 -14.02
CA TRP A 8 -2.97 2.22 -14.93
C TRP A 8 -2.80 2.67 -16.39
N GLY A 9 -2.26 1.78 -17.18
CA GLY A 9 -2.10 1.97 -18.63
C GLY A 9 -1.93 0.66 -19.35
N TRP A 10 -1.69 0.74 -20.65
CA TRP A 10 -1.42 -0.42 -21.50
C TRP A 10 0.09 -0.61 -21.66
N LEU A 11 0.56 -1.84 -21.47
CA LEU A 11 1.92 -2.28 -21.74
C LEU A 11 1.85 -3.61 -22.50
N ASN A 12 2.36 -3.65 -23.72
CA ASN A 12 2.33 -4.86 -24.55
C ASN A 12 0.92 -5.47 -24.69
N GLY A 13 -0.10 -4.63 -24.84
CA GLY A 13 -1.51 -5.05 -24.96
C GLY A 13 -2.17 -5.53 -23.67
N LYS A 14 -1.48 -5.49 -22.54
CA LYS A 14 -2.02 -5.84 -21.22
C LYS A 14 -2.27 -4.59 -20.37
N ARG A 15 -3.27 -4.64 -19.50
CA ARG A 15 -3.50 -3.61 -18.51
C ARG A 15 -2.51 -3.78 -17.36
N VAL A 16 -1.71 -2.76 -17.10
CA VAL A 16 -0.74 -2.72 -16.00
C VAL A 16 -1.10 -1.58 -15.07
N ASN A 17 -1.18 -1.86 -13.78
CA ASN A 17 -1.51 -0.89 -12.76
C ASN A 17 -0.27 -0.60 -11.91
N ALA A 18 0.09 0.68 -11.81
CA ALA A 18 1.20 1.13 -10.99
C ALA A 18 0.90 0.99 -9.49
N ARG A 19 -0.39 0.99 -9.11
CA ARG A 19 -0.80 0.97 -7.71
C ARG A 19 -1.53 -0.33 -7.39
N VAL A 20 -0.77 -1.30 -6.91
CA VAL A 20 -1.26 -2.61 -6.49
C VAL A 20 -1.07 -2.74 -4.99
N ARG A 21 -2.04 -3.30 -4.30
CA ARG A 21 -1.93 -3.62 -2.87
C ARG A 21 -1.80 -5.13 -2.71
N SER A 22 -0.77 -5.55 -2.00
CA SER A 22 -0.55 -6.92 -1.55
C SER A 22 -0.78 -6.99 -0.04
N TYR A 23 -1.65 -7.89 0.39
CA TYR A 23 -2.01 -8.01 1.79
C TYR A 23 -2.18 -9.48 2.15
N HIS A 24 -1.38 -9.96 3.10
CA HIS A 24 -1.48 -11.31 3.63
C HIS A 24 -1.09 -11.31 5.12
N GLU A 25 -2.07 -11.27 6.02
CA GLU A 25 -1.86 -11.21 7.47
C GLU A 25 -2.73 -12.26 8.19
N PRO A 26 -2.34 -13.54 8.17
CA PRO A 26 -3.04 -14.56 8.91
C PRO A 26 -2.97 -14.31 10.43
N ILE A 27 -4.04 -14.71 11.12
CA ILE A 27 -4.15 -14.65 12.58
C ILE A 27 -4.44 -16.04 13.08
N THR A 28 -3.63 -16.51 14.03
CA THR A 28 -3.90 -17.72 14.79
C THR A 28 -4.26 -17.33 16.21
N MET A 29 -5.35 -17.91 16.73
CA MET A 29 -5.83 -17.66 18.08
C MET A 29 -6.06 -18.97 18.81
N LEU A 30 -5.67 -19.02 20.07
CA LEU A 30 -5.97 -20.10 21.00
C LEU A 30 -6.63 -19.51 22.23
N ASN A 31 -7.80 -20.06 22.57
CA ASN A 31 -8.53 -19.71 23.79
C ASN A 31 -8.68 -20.97 24.65
N TYR A 32 -8.43 -20.82 25.94
CA TYR A 32 -8.59 -21.87 26.90
C TYR A 32 -9.30 -21.33 28.14
N THR A 33 -10.35 -22.04 28.56
CA THR A 33 -11.07 -21.77 29.79
C THR A 33 -10.85 -22.91 30.76
N PHE A 34 -10.39 -22.61 31.95
CA PHE A 34 -10.14 -23.59 33.01
C PHE A 34 -10.99 -23.26 34.23
N ASP A 35 -11.95 -24.14 34.51
CA ASP A 35 -12.76 -24.08 35.74
C ASP A 35 -11.96 -24.73 36.87
N ILE A 36 -11.37 -23.90 37.73
CA ILE A 36 -10.57 -24.36 38.87
C ILE A 36 -11.46 -25.05 39.90
N ASN A 37 -12.66 -24.50 40.09
CA ASN A 37 -13.75 -25.04 40.90
C ASN A 37 -15.05 -24.32 40.54
N ASP A 38 -16.17 -24.69 41.14
CA ASP A 38 -17.52 -24.14 40.87
C ASP A 38 -17.62 -22.59 41.04
N ARG A 39 -16.61 -21.97 41.65
CA ARG A 39 -16.61 -20.52 41.95
C ARG A 39 -15.43 -19.79 41.33
N SER A 40 -14.47 -20.49 40.77
CA SER A 40 -13.22 -19.89 40.25
C SER A 40 -12.95 -20.36 38.85
N GLN A 41 -12.70 -19.43 37.95
CA GLN A 41 -12.43 -19.69 36.56
C GLN A 41 -11.21 -18.87 36.08
N LEU A 42 -10.37 -19.48 35.29
CA LEU A 42 -9.27 -18.86 34.59
C LEU A 42 -9.49 -18.95 33.08
N ASN A 43 -9.52 -17.81 32.42
CA ASN A 43 -9.54 -17.72 30.97
C ASN A 43 -8.17 -17.26 30.47
N VAL A 44 -7.62 -17.97 29.49
CA VAL A 44 -6.36 -17.64 28.83
C VAL A 44 -6.62 -17.58 27.32
N ALA A 45 -6.25 -16.46 26.71
CA ALA A 45 -6.29 -16.32 25.25
C ALA A 45 -4.95 -15.84 24.74
N THR A 46 -4.47 -16.45 23.69
CA THR A 46 -3.27 -15.98 22.97
C THR A 46 -3.56 -15.87 21.49
N SER A 47 -2.98 -14.87 20.86
CA SER A 47 -3.06 -14.69 19.42
C SER A 47 -1.71 -14.29 18.84
N VAL A 48 -1.43 -14.80 17.65
CA VAL A 48 -0.28 -14.41 16.84
C VAL A 48 -0.82 -13.97 15.47
N ARG A 49 -0.52 -12.75 15.06
CA ARG A 49 -0.70 -12.25 13.72
C ARG A 49 0.67 -11.99 13.13
N PHE A 50 0.91 -12.48 11.95
CA PHE A 50 2.15 -12.24 11.20
C PHE A 50 1.82 -12.07 9.74
N GLY A 51 2.58 -11.28 9.03
CA GLY A 51 2.35 -11.16 7.61
C GLY A 51 2.92 -9.92 6.97
N GLN A 52 2.60 -9.81 5.69
CA GLN A 52 3.10 -8.80 4.80
C GLN A 52 1.95 -7.88 4.36
N ASN A 53 2.22 -6.59 4.38
CA ASN A 53 1.34 -5.56 3.85
C ASN A 53 2.18 -4.64 2.98
N GLY A 54 1.98 -4.72 1.66
CA GLY A 54 2.69 -3.93 0.69
C GLY A 54 1.75 -3.18 -0.25
N TYR A 55 2.22 -2.06 -0.76
CA TYR A 55 1.58 -1.39 -1.89
C TYR A 55 2.63 -0.81 -2.82
N SER A 56 2.38 -0.96 -4.12
CA SER A 56 3.23 -0.34 -5.13
C SER A 56 2.76 1.09 -5.47
N ALA A 57 3.68 1.91 -5.92
CA ALA A 57 3.42 3.26 -6.41
C ALA A 57 4.44 3.63 -7.48
N LEU A 58 3.97 4.35 -8.50
CA LEU A 58 4.85 5.00 -9.46
C LEU A 58 5.48 6.22 -8.77
N THR A 59 6.79 6.25 -8.74
CA THR A 59 7.61 7.35 -8.21
C THR A 59 8.51 7.91 -9.30
N TRP A 60 8.95 9.15 -9.16
CA TRP A 60 9.80 9.83 -10.15
C TRP A 60 10.75 10.80 -9.46
N TYR A 61 11.94 10.93 -10.01
CA TYR A 61 13.01 11.76 -9.44
C TYR A 61 13.63 12.66 -10.50
N GLY A 62 13.57 13.97 -10.28
CA GLY A 62 14.20 14.95 -11.16
C GLY A 62 13.50 15.15 -12.52
N GLY A 63 12.27 14.67 -12.66
CA GLY A 63 11.42 14.83 -13.83
C GLY A 63 10.02 15.29 -13.49
N PRO A 64 9.15 15.56 -14.50
CA PRO A 64 7.75 15.88 -14.27
C PRO A 64 6.97 14.66 -13.79
N ASP A 65 5.85 14.89 -13.11
CA ASP A 65 4.93 13.84 -12.70
C ASP A 65 4.42 13.08 -13.94
N PRO A 66 4.68 11.77 -14.07
CA PRO A 66 4.32 11.00 -15.25
C PRO A 66 2.86 10.57 -15.29
N ARG A 67 2.08 10.85 -14.25
CA ARG A 67 0.69 10.44 -14.18
C ARG A 67 -0.19 11.32 -15.05
N PRO A 68 -1.19 10.74 -15.71
CA PRO A 68 -2.06 11.50 -16.61
C PRO A 68 -2.92 12.55 -15.90
N ASP A 69 -3.15 12.42 -14.58
CA ASP A 69 -3.90 13.39 -13.77
C ASP A 69 -3.05 14.54 -13.21
N TYR A 70 -1.78 14.63 -13.60
CA TYR A 70 -0.96 15.76 -13.21
C TYR A 70 -1.57 17.06 -13.74
N TYR A 71 -1.73 18.05 -12.87
CA TYR A 71 -2.52 19.25 -13.16
C TYR A 71 -2.13 19.98 -14.45
N ARG A 72 -0.83 19.97 -14.84
CA ARG A 72 -0.33 20.58 -16.07
C ARG A 72 -0.73 19.84 -17.34
N TYR A 73 -1.19 18.60 -17.25
CA TYR A 73 -1.67 17.82 -18.38
C TYR A 73 -3.20 17.93 -18.56
N LEU A 74 -3.88 18.55 -17.59
CA LEU A 74 -5.33 18.70 -17.63
C LEU A 74 -5.75 19.90 -18.48
N PRO A 75 -6.88 19.80 -19.20
CA PRO A 75 -7.45 20.91 -19.97
C PRO A 75 -7.68 22.18 -19.14
N SER A 76 -8.01 22.01 -17.85
CA SER A 76 -8.26 23.12 -16.92
C SER A 76 -7.04 23.99 -16.64
N PHE A 77 -5.83 23.48 -16.85
CA PHE A 77 -4.60 24.28 -16.70
C PHE A 77 -4.47 25.31 -17.82
N TYR A 78 -4.99 25.01 -19.02
CA TYR A 78 -4.93 25.84 -20.20
C TYR A 78 -6.26 26.57 -20.44
N ASN A 79 -6.91 27.06 -19.40
CA ASN A 79 -8.23 27.71 -19.47
C ASN A 79 -8.33 28.75 -20.58
N ASN A 80 -9.42 28.68 -21.35
CA ASN A 80 -9.77 29.63 -22.42
C ASN A 80 -8.73 29.75 -23.55
N THR A 81 -7.91 28.78 -23.78
CA THR A 81 -6.95 28.74 -24.88
C THR A 81 -7.35 27.71 -25.93
N TYR A 82 -6.85 27.86 -27.15
CA TYR A 82 -7.02 26.87 -28.22
C TYR A 82 -6.42 25.50 -27.82
N VAL A 83 -5.28 25.51 -27.13
CA VAL A 83 -4.64 24.30 -26.59
C VAL A 83 -5.54 23.61 -25.56
N GLY A 84 -6.16 24.37 -24.68
CA GLY A 84 -7.10 23.84 -23.68
C GLY A 84 -8.30 23.15 -24.32
N ALA A 85 -8.85 23.73 -25.40
CA ALA A 85 -9.96 23.13 -26.15
C ALA A 85 -9.54 21.81 -26.82
N GLN A 86 -8.38 21.75 -27.46
CA GLN A 86 -7.85 20.52 -28.07
C GLN A 86 -7.59 19.43 -27.03
N LEU A 87 -7.00 19.79 -25.88
CA LEU A 87 -6.78 18.86 -24.78
C LEU A 87 -8.10 18.35 -24.19
N TYR A 88 -9.12 19.21 -24.10
CA TYR A 88 -10.44 18.79 -23.64
C TYR A 88 -11.05 17.72 -24.55
N GLU A 89 -11.04 17.93 -25.86
CA GLU A 89 -11.54 16.95 -26.84
C GLU A 89 -10.74 15.64 -26.79
N ALA A 90 -9.42 15.73 -26.73
CA ALA A 90 -8.55 14.57 -26.58
C ALA A 90 -8.83 13.80 -25.27
N TRP A 91 -9.08 14.53 -24.18
CA TRP A 91 -9.40 13.94 -22.88
C TRP A 91 -10.76 13.23 -22.88
N ILE A 92 -11.79 13.86 -23.47
CA ILE A 92 -13.13 13.26 -23.58
C ILE A 92 -13.08 12.00 -24.48
N GLY A 93 -12.46 12.10 -25.66
CA GLY A 93 -12.30 11.01 -26.60
C GLY A 93 -11.30 9.94 -26.19
N ASN A 94 -10.51 10.18 -25.14
CA ASN A 94 -9.36 9.34 -24.75
C ASN A 94 -8.39 9.08 -25.92
N THR A 95 -8.18 10.09 -26.75
CA THR A 95 -7.32 9.99 -27.93
C THR A 95 -5.90 9.65 -27.50
N ASN A 96 -5.29 8.66 -28.16
CA ASN A 96 -3.96 8.13 -27.83
C ASN A 96 -3.82 7.68 -26.33
N ASN A 97 -4.90 7.25 -25.72
CA ASN A 97 -4.92 6.82 -24.30
C ASN A 97 -4.43 7.88 -23.30
N ILE A 98 -4.63 9.17 -23.62
CA ILE A 98 -4.15 10.31 -22.81
C ILE A 98 -4.56 10.25 -21.31
N ARG A 99 -5.61 9.50 -20.98
CA ARG A 99 -6.09 9.29 -19.60
C ARG A 99 -5.39 8.15 -18.87
N HIS A 100 -4.41 7.51 -19.48
CA HIS A 100 -3.72 6.34 -18.93
C HIS A 100 -2.22 6.57 -18.87
N ILE A 101 -1.54 5.83 -17.99
CA ILE A 101 -0.08 5.85 -17.94
C ILE A 101 0.46 5.35 -19.28
N ASN A 102 1.37 6.11 -19.87
CA ASN A 102 2.11 5.72 -21.05
C ASN A 102 3.40 4.98 -20.62
N TRP A 103 3.29 3.69 -20.39
CA TRP A 103 4.38 2.84 -19.93
C TRP A 103 5.57 2.83 -20.90
N ASP A 104 5.30 2.72 -22.20
CA ASP A 104 6.35 2.70 -23.22
C ASP A 104 7.19 3.98 -23.16
N ASN A 105 6.55 5.12 -22.97
CA ASN A 105 7.24 6.40 -22.80
C ASN A 105 8.08 6.45 -21.51
N LEU A 106 7.62 5.87 -20.41
CA LEU A 106 8.37 5.83 -19.15
C LEU A 106 9.64 4.99 -19.29
N TYR A 107 9.54 3.81 -19.91
CA TYR A 107 10.71 2.98 -20.23
C TYR A 107 11.67 3.72 -21.17
N HIS A 108 11.13 4.35 -22.22
CA HIS A 108 11.97 5.11 -23.15
C HIS A 108 12.72 6.27 -22.46
N ILE A 109 12.04 7.01 -21.59
CA ILE A 109 12.66 8.08 -20.80
C ILE A 109 13.79 7.53 -19.95
N ASN A 110 13.60 6.42 -19.25
CA ASN A 110 14.65 5.84 -18.41
C ASN A 110 15.86 5.38 -19.26
N GLN A 111 15.60 4.74 -20.39
CA GLN A 111 16.65 4.26 -21.30
C GLN A 111 17.43 5.40 -22.01
N SER A 112 16.78 6.55 -22.19
CA SER A 112 17.38 7.72 -22.85
C SER A 112 18.19 8.62 -21.91
N GLN A 113 18.27 8.30 -20.61
CA GLN A 113 19.08 9.08 -19.68
C GLN A 113 20.57 8.93 -20.01
N GLU A 114 21.30 10.02 -19.93
CA GLU A 114 22.76 10.00 -20.08
C GLU A 114 23.42 9.26 -18.91
N GLU A 115 24.55 8.60 -19.17
CA GLU A 115 25.37 8.00 -18.14
C GLU A 115 25.84 9.09 -17.15
N ASN A 116 25.64 8.86 -15.88
CA ASN A 116 26.13 9.77 -14.85
C ASN A 116 27.42 9.22 -14.23
N PRO A 117 28.60 9.82 -14.54
CA PRO A 117 29.89 9.33 -14.04
C PRO A 117 30.00 9.39 -12.51
N THR A 118 29.15 10.16 -11.84
CA THR A 118 29.17 10.28 -10.37
C THR A 118 28.62 9.03 -9.68
N TYR A 119 27.73 8.28 -10.34
CA TYR A 119 27.04 7.11 -9.76
C TYR A 119 27.46 5.78 -10.38
N GLY A 120 28.53 5.76 -11.21
CA GLY A 120 29.03 4.55 -11.89
C GLY A 120 28.49 4.40 -13.32
N ALA A 121 28.87 3.32 -13.98
CA ALA A 121 28.40 3.01 -15.33
C ALA A 121 26.92 2.60 -15.30
N GLY A 122 26.11 3.26 -16.11
CA GLY A 122 24.68 2.97 -16.27
C GLY A 122 23.82 4.21 -16.35
N HIS A 123 22.62 4.04 -16.85
CA HIS A 123 21.62 5.10 -16.96
C HIS A 123 20.86 5.23 -15.64
N ARG A 124 20.63 6.46 -15.20
CA ARG A 124 19.82 6.72 -14.01
C ARG A 124 18.33 6.65 -14.36
N ALA A 125 17.59 5.70 -13.78
CA ALA A 125 16.14 5.70 -13.89
C ALA A 125 15.54 6.94 -13.22
N ILE A 126 14.69 7.66 -13.95
CA ILE A 126 13.89 8.78 -13.44
C ILE A 126 12.57 8.28 -12.87
N ASN A 127 11.95 7.33 -13.57
CA ASN A 127 10.68 6.73 -13.18
C ASN A 127 10.93 5.33 -12.63
N MET A 128 10.22 4.95 -11.58
CA MET A 128 10.29 3.60 -11.03
C MET A 128 9.00 3.21 -10.33
N ILE A 129 8.74 1.91 -10.29
CA ILE A 129 7.71 1.32 -9.44
C ILE A 129 8.37 0.88 -8.14
N GLU A 130 8.03 1.56 -7.06
CA GLU A 130 8.42 1.18 -5.71
C GLU A 130 7.31 0.35 -5.08
N GLU A 131 7.67 -0.72 -4.36
CA GLU A 131 6.77 -1.39 -3.43
C GLU A 131 7.19 -1.05 -2.00
N ARG A 132 6.27 -0.47 -1.25
CA ARG A 132 6.45 -0.07 0.14
C ARG A 132 5.80 -1.10 1.03
N HIS A 133 6.58 -1.63 1.96
CA HIS A 133 6.20 -2.71 2.86
C HIS A 133 6.04 -2.22 4.30
N ALA A 134 5.10 -2.87 5.00
CA ALA A 134 4.92 -2.76 6.44
C ALA A 134 4.64 -4.17 6.97
N ASP A 135 5.70 -4.96 7.11
CA ASP A 135 5.60 -6.35 7.54
C ASP A 135 5.54 -6.41 9.07
N GLN A 136 4.61 -7.19 9.61
CA GLN A 136 4.39 -7.15 11.05
C GLN A 136 4.27 -8.53 11.68
N ILE A 137 4.72 -8.59 12.96
CA ILE A 137 4.45 -9.67 13.88
C ILE A 137 3.82 -9.06 15.12
N ASP A 138 2.63 -9.52 15.49
CA ASP A 138 1.88 -9.06 16.65
C ASP A 138 1.49 -10.27 17.50
N TRP A 139 2.01 -10.32 18.70
CA TRP A 139 1.67 -11.34 19.68
C TRP A 139 0.93 -10.73 20.84
N ASN A 140 -0.16 -11.41 21.25
CA ASN A 140 -0.98 -10.99 22.38
C ASN A 140 -1.27 -12.19 23.29
N LEU A 141 -1.12 -11.97 24.59
CA LEU A 141 -1.52 -12.89 25.64
C LEU A 141 -2.48 -12.14 26.59
N TYR A 142 -3.66 -12.69 26.73
CA TYR A 142 -4.67 -12.23 27.65
C TYR A 142 -4.96 -13.32 28.68
N THR A 143 -5.00 -12.94 29.96
CA THR A 143 -5.43 -13.82 31.05
C THR A 143 -6.47 -13.09 31.89
N GLN A 144 -7.49 -13.82 32.30
CA GLN A 144 -8.52 -13.31 33.19
C GLN A 144 -8.87 -14.38 34.22
N PHE A 145 -8.77 -14.00 35.51
CA PHE A 145 -9.26 -14.79 36.63
C PHE A 145 -10.54 -14.19 37.16
N SER A 146 -11.52 -15.04 37.46
CA SER A 146 -12.75 -14.66 38.14
C SER A 146 -13.02 -15.58 39.31
N HIS A 147 -13.51 -14.99 40.42
CA HIS A 147 -13.89 -15.74 41.59
C HIS A 147 -15.20 -15.17 42.22
N ILE A 148 -16.08 -16.08 42.61
CA ILE A 148 -17.37 -15.76 43.28
C ILE A 148 -17.23 -16.21 44.72
N PHE A 149 -17.33 -15.26 45.65
CA PHE A 149 -17.28 -15.48 47.09
C PHE A 149 -18.61 -16.11 47.60
N ARG A 150 -18.60 -16.56 48.84
CA ARG A 150 -19.79 -17.20 49.45
C ARG A 150 -20.98 -16.26 49.66
N ASP A 151 -20.71 -14.96 49.78
CA ASP A 151 -21.72 -13.88 49.84
C ASP A 151 -22.21 -13.42 48.46
N ASN A 152 -21.89 -14.15 47.40
CA ASN A 152 -22.15 -13.86 45.99
C ASN A 152 -21.43 -12.61 45.44
N SER A 153 -20.54 -12.00 46.22
CA SER A 153 -19.65 -10.98 45.61
C SER A 153 -18.73 -11.61 44.60
N LYS A 154 -18.36 -10.85 43.56
CA LYS A 154 -17.51 -11.33 42.44
C LYS A 154 -16.29 -10.44 42.29
N ILE A 155 -15.13 -11.04 42.19
CA ILE A 155 -13.88 -10.40 41.79
C ILE A 155 -13.45 -10.89 40.40
N ASN A 156 -13.03 -9.95 39.57
CA ASN A 156 -12.38 -10.26 38.29
C ASN A 156 -11.07 -9.48 38.19
N GLY A 157 -10.02 -10.15 37.79
CA GLY A 157 -8.73 -9.53 37.55
C GLY A 157 -8.08 -10.17 36.31
N GLY A 158 -7.27 -9.43 35.59
CA GLY A 158 -6.65 -9.95 34.38
C GLY A 158 -5.38 -9.20 34.02
N LEU A 159 -4.61 -9.81 33.11
CA LEU A 159 -3.39 -9.27 32.55
C LEU A 159 -3.45 -9.38 31.02
N ASN A 160 -3.03 -8.32 30.35
CA ASN A 160 -2.85 -8.30 28.91
C ASN A 160 -1.41 -7.92 28.58
N LEU A 161 -0.70 -8.81 27.88
CA LEU A 161 0.65 -8.60 27.39
C LEU A 161 0.61 -8.59 25.87
N ARG A 162 1.15 -7.55 25.27
CA ARG A 162 1.24 -7.40 23.82
C ARG A 162 2.66 -7.07 23.39
N ARG A 163 3.13 -7.74 22.36
CA ARG A 163 4.38 -7.41 21.67
C ARG A 163 4.10 -7.27 20.18
N ASN A 164 4.42 -6.09 19.65
CA ASN A 164 4.35 -5.80 18.23
C ASN A 164 5.75 -5.46 17.70
N ARG A 165 6.06 -5.95 16.50
CA ARG A 165 7.20 -5.53 15.69
C ARG A 165 6.71 -5.30 14.28
N THR A 166 7.03 -4.12 13.73
CA THR A 166 6.74 -3.78 12.34
C THR A 166 8.03 -3.35 11.67
N GLU A 167 8.31 -3.90 10.50
CA GLU A 167 9.43 -3.54 9.65
C GLU A 167 8.92 -2.77 8.44
N TYR A 168 9.49 -1.58 8.21
CA TYR A 168 9.16 -0.72 7.08
C TYR A 168 10.35 -0.69 6.13
N TYR A 169 10.12 -1.01 4.88
CA TYR A 169 11.13 -0.93 3.82
C TYR A 169 10.48 -0.69 2.46
N SER A 170 11.28 -0.30 1.49
CA SER A 170 10.86 -0.13 0.10
C SER A 170 11.79 -0.90 -0.83
N GLU A 171 11.20 -1.49 -1.85
CA GLU A 171 11.91 -2.20 -2.91
C GLU A 171 11.56 -1.59 -4.26
N VAL A 172 12.54 -1.52 -5.17
CA VAL A 172 12.29 -1.19 -6.57
C VAL A 172 11.79 -2.45 -7.27
N LYS A 173 10.60 -2.36 -7.88
CA LYS A 173 9.97 -3.50 -8.57
C LYS A 173 10.23 -3.49 -10.06
N ASP A 174 10.22 -2.31 -10.69
CA ASP A 174 10.26 -2.19 -12.15
C ASP A 174 10.61 -0.77 -12.61
N LEU A 175 10.93 -0.63 -13.93
CA LEU A 175 11.33 0.54 -14.76
C LEU A 175 12.82 0.80 -14.79
#